data_0c37017a13d09f6f9215eeeb6076ba4b
#
_entry.id   0c37017a13d09f6f9215eeeb6076ba4b
#
_cell.length_a   1.000
_cell.length_b   1.000
_cell.length_c   1.000
_cell.angle_alpha   90.00
_cell.angle_beta   90.00
_cell.angle_gamma   90.00
#
_symmetry.space_group_name_H-M   'P 1'
#
loop_
_entity.id
_entity.type
_entity.pdbx_description
1 polymer ?
#
loop_
_entity_poly.entity_id
_entity_poly.type
_entity_poly.pdbx_seq_one_letter_code
_entity_poly.pdbx_strand_id
1 'polypeptide(L)'
;AFSPRAFREIYKFIAGREPDRVAITQEAQVKLSGLVTGTPGGVQTNRPVASAAVEIYRVSPDTGERIGAAIHGSQSAEDGRWGPAEVDPSWYLEIVLTSAGSTTTHFYRSPFPRSSDIVHLRAARPLGPADAGAGAIVLMSRPRGYFGLPRDVVLLDGKEPADVKSGVPTDSVTTLRLSAAETGRGVVALFNQERIVAHAWPASENRITVAELTY
;
A
#
# COMPACT_ATOMS: atom_id res chain seq x y z
N ALA A 1 4.18 14.01 12.65
CA ALA A 1 4.55 15.02 11.67
C ALA A 1 3.46 15.31 10.63
N PHE A 2 2.55 14.36 10.40
CA PHE A 2 1.51 14.44 9.34
C PHE A 2 0.13 14.90 9.85
N SER A 3 0.03 15.52 11.02
CA SER A 3 -1.25 16.03 11.52
C SER A 3 -1.51 17.46 11.05
N PRO A 4 -2.79 17.89 10.93
CA PRO A 4 -3.17 19.27 10.63
C PRO A 4 -2.53 20.29 11.56
N ARG A 5 -2.38 19.94 12.85
CA ARG A 5 -1.72 20.80 13.83
C ARG A 5 -0.22 20.97 13.53
N ALA A 6 0.48 19.86 13.24
CA ALA A 6 1.91 19.93 12.92
C ALA A 6 2.14 20.72 11.63
N PHE A 7 1.30 20.54 10.60
CA PHE A 7 1.35 21.34 9.38
C PHE A 7 1.19 22.85 9.68
N ARG A 8 0.22 23.22 10.49
CA ARG A 8 -0.02 24.62 10.87
C ARG A 8 1.21 25.24 11.53
N GLU A 9 1.81 24.56 12.52
CA GLU A 9 2.98 25.08 13.23
C GLU A 9 4.22 25.18 12.32
N ILE A 10 4.44 24.19 11.46
CA ILE A 10 5.54 24.21 10.50
C ILE A 10 5.34 25.35 9.48
N TYR A 11 4.15 25.49 8.93
CA TYR A 11 3.83 26.56 7.97
C TYR A 11 4.02 27.93 8.61
N LYS A 12 3.51 28.14 9.81
CA LYS A 12 3.66 29.40 10.56
C LYS A 12 5.13 29.74 10.80
N PHE A 13 5.93 28.75 11.17
CA PHE A 13 7.37 28.92 11.36
C PHE A 13 8.09 29.34 10.07
N ILE A 14 7.78 28.72 8.95
CA ILE A 14 8.43 29.00 7.65
C ILE A 14 7.92 30.29 7.02
N ALA A 15 6.60 30.50 7.01
CA ALA A 15 5.96 31.58 6.27
C ALA A 15 5.67 32.84 7.10
N GLY A 16 5.88 32.79 8.43
CA GLY A 16 5.61 33.88 9.35
C GLY A 16 4.11 34.21 9.53
N ARG A 17 3.21 33.39 9.00
CA ARG A 17 1.76 33.58 9.08
C ARG A 17 1.03 32.24 9.16
N GLU A 18 -0.22 32.26 9.60
CA GLU A 18 -1.09 31.10 9.57
C GLU A 18 -1.38 30.64 8.12
N PRO A 19 -1.52 29.34 7.86
CA PRO A 19 -1.96 28.84 6.56
C PRO A 19 -3.44 29.21 6.32
N ASP A 20 -3.78 29.59 5.12
CA ASP A 20 -5.16 29.90 4.72
C ASP A 20 -6.06 28.66 4.82
N ARG A 21 -5.47 27.47 4.66
CA ARG A 21 -6.14 26.17 4.79
C ARG A 21 -5.22 25.15 5.44
N VAL A 22 -5.80 24.31 6.28
CA VAL A 22 -5.11 23.17 6.91
C VAL A 22 -5.60 21.85 6.34
N ALA A 23 -6.88 21.80 5.93
CA ALA A 23 -7.46 20.62 5.30
C ALA A 23 -6.97 20.46 3.85
N ILE A 24 -6.73 19.19 3.47
CA ILE A 24 -6.42 18.85 2.08
C ILE A 24 -7.65 19.15 1.22
N THR A 25 -7.47 19.97 0.18
CA THR A 25 -8.51 20.18 -0.83
C THR A 25 -8.47 19.01 -1.81
N GLN A 26 -9.57 18.28 -1.90
CA GLN A 26 -9.72 17.17 -2.85
C GLN A 26 -9.75 17.73 -4.29
N GLU A 27 -9.06 17.05 -5.20
CA GLU A 27 -9.14 17.31 -6.63
C GLU A 27 -10.40 16.66 -7.22
N ALA A 28 -10.92 17.20 -8.31
CA ALA A 28 -12.06 16.61 -9.00
C ALA A 28 -11.68 15.30 -9.71
N GLN A 29 -10.43 15.22 -10.18
CA GLN A 29 -9.83 14.04 -10.80
C GLN A 29 -8.37 13.96 -10.39
N VAL A 30 -7.92 12.78 -10.04
CA VAL A 30 -6.56 12.54 -9.53
C VAL A 30 -5.74 11.80 -10.59
N LYS A 31 -4.49 12.23 -10.77
CA LYS A 31 -3.50 11.55 -11.61
C LYS A 31 -2.44 10.90 -10.72
N LEU A 32 -2.27 9.59 -10.89
CA LEU A 32 -1.27 8.81 -10.15
C LEU A 32 -0.16 8.35 -11.09
N SER A 33 1.06 8.57 -10.68
CA SER A 33 2.26 8.06 -11.33
C SER A 33 3.35 7.80 -10.30
N GLY A 34 4.43 7.17 -10.71
CA GLY A 34 5.52 6.94 -9.78
C GLY A 34 6.61 6.02 -10.33
N LEU A 35 7.19 5.22 -9.45
CA LEU A 35 8.36 4.41 -9.75
C LEU A 35 8.11 2.95 -9.37
N VAL A 36 8.52 2.02 -10.22
CA VAL A 36 8.65 0.60 -9.90
C VAL A 36 10.11 0.30 -9.58
N THR A 37 10.35 -0.31 -8.42
CA THR A 37 11.67 -0.80 -8.03
C THR A 37 11.63 -2.28 -7.65
N GLY A 38 12.79 -2.93 -7.63
CA GLY A 38 12.89 -4.37 -7.44
C GLY A 38 13.59 -4.80 -6.15
N THR A 39 13.55 -6.11 -5.93
CA THR A 39 14.22 -6.82 -4.83
C THR A 39 15.20 -7.87 -5.36
N PRO A 40 16.23 -7.48 -6.15
CA PRO A 40 17.18 -8.43 -6.68
C PRO A 40 17.88 -9.20 -5.55
N GLY A 41 17.95 -10.52 -5.67
CA GLY A 41 18.50 -11.38 -4.62
C GLY A 41 17.77 -11.33 -3.28
N GLY A 42 16.50 -10.89 -3.26
CA GLY A 42 15.70 -10.74 -2.04
C GLY A 42 16.00 -9.47 -1.24
N VAL A 43 16.91 -8.65 -1.70
CA VAL A 43 17.28 -7.36 -1.05
C VAL A 43 16.50 -6.22 -1.70
N GLN A 44 15.82 -5.44 -0.88
CA GLN A 44 15.11 -4.25 -1.35
C GLN A 44 16.10 -3.20 -1.86
N THR A 45 15.88 -2.72 -3.08
CA THR A 45 16.71 -1.68 -3.70
C THR A 45 15.86 -0.57 -4.28
N ASN A 46 16.49 0.55 -4.63
CA ASN A 46 15.87 1.62 -5.41
C ASN A 46 16.20 1.48 -6.92
N ARG A 47 16.69 0.31 -7.36
CA ARG A 47 16.93 0.07 -8.77
C ARG A 47 15.61 0.00 -9.53
N PRO A 48 15.45 0.78 -10.59
CA PRO A 48 14.25 0.75 -11.40
C PRO A 48 14.05 -0.63 -12.04
N VAL A 49 12.79 -1.00 -12.22
CA VAL A 49 12.38 -2.21 -12.95
C VAL A 49 11.63 -1.78 -14.19
N ALA A 50 12.19 -2.08 -15.35
CA ALA A 50 11.56 -1.85 -16.65
C ALA A 50 10.55 -2.96 -16.99
N SER A 51 9.58 -2.62 -17.84
CA SER A 51 8.58 -3.57 -18.39
C SER A 51 7.76 -4.32 -17.34
N ALA A 52 7.67 -3.78 -16.14
CA ALA A 52 6.76 -4.29 -15.12
C ALA A 52 5.32 -3.84 -15.46
N ALA A 53 4.38 -4.77 -15.50
CA ALA A 53 2.98 -4.45 -15.73
C ALA A 53 2.37 -3.85 -14.46
N VAL A 54 1.68 -2.72 -14.63
CA VAL A 54 0.93 -2.03 -13.58
C VAL A 54 -0.52 -1.93 -14.02
N GLU A 55 -1.42 -2.55 -13.27
CA GLU A 55 -2.86 -2.47 -13.50
C GLU A 55 -3.52 -1.86 -12.28
N ILE A 56 -4.56 -1.05 -12.46
CA ILE A 56 -5.30 -0.44 -11.36
C ILE A 56 -6.76 -0.84 -11.46
N TYR A 57 -7.33 -1.22 -10.33
CA TYR A 57 -8.73 -1.57 -10.17
C TYR A 57 -9.35 -0.72 -9.07
N ARG A 58 -10.61 -0.33 -9.26
CA ARG A 58 -11.45 0.11 -8.16
C ARG A 58 -11.85 -1.09 -7.32
N VAL A 59 -11.83 -0.94 -5.98
CA VAL A 59 -12.27 -2.00 -5.07
C VAL A 59 -13.33 -1.54 -4.10
N SER A 60 -14.09 -2.49 -3.58
CA SER A 60 -15.05 -2.27 -2.50
C SER A 60 -14.31 -1.93 -1.19
N PRO A 61 -14.67 -0.84 -0.50
CA PRO A 61 -14.09 -0.50 0.80
C PRO A 61 -14.44 -1.51 1.90
N ASP A 62 -15.47 -2.32 1.69
CA ASP A 62 -15.98 -3.25 2.69
C ASP A 62 -15.45 -4.68 2.52
N THR A 63 -15.18 -5.10 1.28
CA THR A 63 -14.76 -6.49 0.98
C THR A 63 -13.37 -6.59 0.35
N GLY A 64 -12.82 -5.49 -0.22
CA GLY A 64 -11.58 -5.49 -1.00
C GLY A 64 -11.74 -6.12 -2.39
N GLU A 65 -12.94 -6.53 -2.78
CA GLU A 65 -13.20 -7.10 -4.10
C GLU A 65 -13.21 -6.04 -5.19
N ARG A 66 -12.80 -6.44 -6.39
CA ARG A 66 -12.78 -5.56 -7.56
C ARG A 66 -14.20 -5.18 -7.99
N ILE A 67 -14.37 -3.91 -8.37
CA ILE A 67 -15.60 -3.37 -8.94
C ILE A 67 -15.35 -3.06 -10.41
N GLY A 68 -15.72 -3.98 -11.28
CA GLY A 68 -15.55 -3.85 -12.73
C GLY A 68 -14.17 -4.24 -13.23
N ALA A 69 -13.85 -3.81 -14.46
CA ALA A 69 -12.58 -4.08 -15.12
C ALA A 69 -11.46 -3.15 -14.63
N ALA A 70 -10.24 -3.43 -15.07
CA ALA A 70 -9.11 -2.52 -14.84
C ALA A 70 -9.40 -1.12 -15.40
N ILE A 71 -9.18 -0.11 -14.60
CA ILE A 71 -9.35 1.31 -14.99
C ILE A 71 -8.09 1.88 -15.63
N HIS A 72 -6.95 1.22 -15.43
CA HIS A 72 -5.67 1.56 -16.04
C HIS A 72 -4.83 0.31 -16.22
N GLY A 73 -4.05 0.28 -17.30
CA GLY A 73 -3.03 -0.73 -17.56
C GLY A 73 -1.87 -0.11 -18.32
N SER A 74 -0.65 -0.29 -17.81
CA SER A 74 0.59 0.19 -18.43
C SER A 74 1.77 -0.71 -18.07
N GLN A 75 2.90 -0.47 -18.76
CA GLN A 75 4.19 -1.04 -18.38
C GLN A 75 5.10 0.08 -17.90
N SER A 76 5.97 -0.22 -16.93
CA SER A 76 6.99 0.71 -16.50
C SER A 76 8.05 0.92 -17.59
N ALA A 77 8.53 2.16 -17.73
CA ALA A 77 9.59 2.54 -18.65
C ALA A 77 10.97 2.00 -18.19
N GLU A 78 12.03 2.23 -18.97
CA GLU A 78 13.39 1.80 -18.64
C GLU A 78 13.90 2.36 -17.31
N ASP A 79 13.47 3.57 -16.96
CA ASP A 79 13.78 4.22 -15.68
C ASP A 79 12.82 3.80 -14.54
N GLY A 80 11.95 2.82 -14.79
CA GLY A 80 10.97 2.30 -13.84
C GLY A 80 9.73 3.17 -13.65
N ARG A 81 9.58 4.29 -14.36
CA ARG A 81 8.40 5.15 -14.24
C ARG A 81 7.16 4.50 -14.83
N TRP A 82 6.04 4.71 -14.18
CA TRP A 82 4.72 4.23 -14.60
C TRP A 82 3.66 5.33 -14.47
N GLY A 83 2.56 5.16 -15.19
CA GLY A 83 1.45 6.14 -15.23
C GLY A 83 1.67 7.23 -16.29
N PRO A 84 0.89 8.34 -16.28
CA PRO A 84 -0.15 8.63 -15.29
C PRO A 84 -1.42 7.80 -15.46
N ALA A 85 -2.04 7.42 -14.36
CA ALA A 85 -3.35 6.81 -14.29
C ALA A 85 -4.36 7.83 -13.74
N GLU A 86 -5.50 7.98 -14.37
CA GLU A 86 -6.57 8.86 -13.89
C GLU A 86 -7.55 8.05 -13.03
N VAL A 87 -7.82 8.54 -11.81
CA VAL A 87 -8.70 7.89 -10.84
C VAL A 87 -9.61 8.91 -10.16
N ASP A 88 -10.76 8.43 -9.69
CA ASP A 88 -11.64 9.23 -8.83
C ASP A 88 -11.04 9.33 -7.42
N PRO A 89 -11.01 10.53 -6.82
CA PRO A 89 -10.40 10.75 -5.51
C PRO A 89 -11.13 10.07 -4.33
N SER A 90 -12.30 9.48 -4.55
CA SER A 90 -13.06 8.73 -3.54
C SER A 90 -12.86 7.22 -3.60
N TRP A 91 -12.19 6.69 -4.62
CA TRP A 91 -12.06 5.26 -4.82
C TRP A 91 -10.95 4.66 -3.97
N TYR A 92 -11.27 3.55 -3.33
CA TYR A 92 -10.28 2.59 -2.86
C TYR A 92 -9.73 1.83 -4.06
N LEU A 93 -8.43 1.61 -4.07
CA LEU A 93 -7.72 1.08 -5.23
C LEU A 93 -6.98 -0.20 -4.88
N GLU A 94 -6.96 -1.12 -5.82
CA GLU A 94 -5.98 -2.18 -5.91
C GLU A 94 -5.03 -1.85 -7.07
N ILE A 95 -3.74 -1.74 -6.79
CA ILE A 95 -2.68 -1.58 -7.78
C ILE A 95 -1.93 -2.90 -7.87
N VAL A 96 -2.01 -3.55 -9.03
CA VAL A 96 -1.37 -4.84 -9.28
C VAL A 96 -0.04 -4.61 -9.98
N LEU A 97 1.02 -5.10 -9.40
CA LEU A 97 2.36 -5.08 -9.98
C LEU A 97 2.79 -6.50 -10.35
N THR A 98 3.03 -6.73 -11.63
CA THR A 98 3.60 -7.98 -12.13
C THR A 98 4.93 -7.71 -12.80
N SER A 99 5.97 -8.40 -12.36
CA SER A 99 7.33 -8.28 -12.90
C SER A 99 7.99 -9.64 -13.01
N ALA A 100 8.79 -9.85 -14.01
CA ALA A 100 9.51 -11.11 -14.23
C ALA A 100 10.39 -11.46 -13.01
N GLY A 101 10.32 -12.72 -12.57
CA GLY A 101 11.10 -13.23 -11.44
C GLY A 101 10.67 -12.70 -10.07
N SER A 102 9.53 -12.01 -9.98
CA SER A 102 8.96 -11.50 -8.74
C SER A 102 7.61 -12.15 -8.44
N THR A 103 7.16 -12.02 -7.21
CA THR A 103 5.77 -12.36 -6.84
C THR A 103 4.85 -11.24 -7.30
N THR A 104 3.72 -11.56 -7.92
CA THR A 104 2.69 -10.57 -8.25
C THR A 104 2.19 -9.93 -6.97
N THR A 105 2.30 -8.62 -6.87
CA THR A 105 1.96 -7.85 -5.67
C THR A 105 0.70 -7.05 -5.88
N HIS A 106 -0.26 -7.23 -5.00
CA HIS A 106 -1.55 -6.56 -4.98
C HIS A 106 -1.54 -5.51 -3.87
N PHE A 107 -1.33 -4.23 -4.22
CA PHE A 107 -1.31 -3.10 -3.28
C PHE A 107 -2.71 -2.54 -3.12
N TYR A 108 -3.26 -2.61 -1.94
CA TYR A 108 -4.54 -1.98 -1.57
C TYR A 108 -4.28 -0.64 -0.91
N ARG A 109 -4.95 0.40 -1.40
CA ARG A 109 -4.75 1.79 -0.99
C ARG A 109 -6.06 2.48 -0.64
N SER A 110 -6.01 3.29 0.39
CA SER A 110 -7.03 4.30 0.67
C SER A 110 -7.13 5.31 -0.47
N PRO A 111 -8.26 6.04 -0.61
CA PRO A 111 -8.44 7.05 -1.63
C PRO A 111 -7.33 8.10 -1.65
N PHE A 112 -6.93 8.52 -2.85
CA PHE A 112 -5.98 9.61 -3.04
C PHE A 112 -6.75 10.94 -3.23
N PRO A 113 -6.72 11.84 -2.27
CA PRO A 113 -7.46 13.10 -2.40
C PRO A 113 -6.83 14.06 -3.42
N ARG A 114 -5.57 13.84 -3.80
CA ARG A 114 -4.79 14.66 -4.72
C ARG A 114 -3.91 13.80 -5.60
N SER A 115 -3.55 14.36 -6.76
CA SER A 115 -2.57 13.78 -7.67
C SER A 115 -1.22 13.54 -6.98
N SER A 116 -0.55 12.47 -7.39
CA SER A 116 0.75 12.06 -6.83
C SER A 116 1.61 11.47 -7.94
N ASP A 117 2.86 11.91 -8.02
CA ASP A 117 3.91 11.41 -8.92
C ASP A 117 4.95 10.55 -8.19
N ILE A 118 4.68 10.25 -6.92
CA ILE A 118 5.59 9.50 -6.03
C ILE A 118 4.96 8.21 -5.50
N VAL A 119 4.03 7.60 -6.26
CA VAL A 119 3.48 6.29 -5.91
C VAL A 119 4.53 5.22 -6.21
N HIS A 120 5.20 4.78 -5.16
CA HIS A 120 6.30 3.85 -5.26
C HIS A 120 5.79 2.41 -5.13
N LEU A 121 5.93 1.63 -6.19
CA LEU A 121 5.59 0.21 -6.23
C LEU A 121 6.88 -0.62 -6.17
N ARG A 122 6.99 -1.45 -5.14
CA ARG A 122 8.16 -2.31 -4.99
C ARG A 122 7.81 -3.76 -5.31
N ALA A 123 8.44 -4.30 -6.36
CA ALA A 123 8.27 -5.70 -6.72
C ALA A 123 8.75 -6.60 -5.56
N ALA A 124 7.88 -7.49 -5.11
CA ALA A 124 8.18 -8.39 -4.01
C ALA A 124 9.22 -9.45 -4.44
N ARG A 125 9.98 -9.97 -3.47
CA ARG A 125 10.81 -11.15 -3.69
C ARG A 125 9.93 -12.35 -4.08
N PRO A 126 10.49 -13.36 -4.76
CA PRO A 126 9.81 -14.63 -4.91
C PRO A 126 9.44 -15.24 -3.55
N LEU A 127 8.32 -15.96 -3.49
CA LEU A 127 7.93 -16.68 -2.30
C LEU A 127 9.01 -17.74 -1.97
N GLY A 128 9.30 -17.91 -0.71
CA GLY A 128 10.36 -18.77 -0.22
C GLY A 128 9.87 -19.84 0.77
N PRO A 129 10.79 -20.65 1.34
CA PRO A 129 10.43 -21.73 2.28
C PRO A 129 9.62 -21.26 3.49
N ALA A 130 9.84 -20.02 3.96
CA ALA A 130 9.08 -19.45 5.07
C ALA A 130 7.61 -19.18 4.72
N ASP A 131 7.27 -19.15 3.44
CA ASP A 131 5.93 -18.89 2.92
C ASP A 131 5.23 -20.20 2.51
N ALA A 132 5.96 -21.35 2.60
CA ALA A 132 5.44 -22.65 2.23
C ALA A 132 4.24 -23.05 3.10
N GLY A 133 3.17 -23.51 2.45
CA GLY A 133 1.95 -23.93 3.15
C GLY A 133 0.98 -22.79 3.50
N ALA A 134 1.34 -21.53 3.28
CA ALA A 134 0.40 -20.43 3.39
C ALA A 134 -0.60 -20.45 2.22
N GLY A 135 -1.90 -20.38 2.52
CA GLY A 135 -2.94 -20.20 1.51
C GLY A 135 -2.92 -18.81 0.91
N ALA A 136 -2.76 -17.78 1.75
CA ALA A 136 -2.54 -16.42 1.34
C ALA A 136 -1.58 -15.70 2.29
N ILE A 137 -0.89 -14.68 1.78
CA ILE A 137 0.02 -13.83 2.55
C ILE A 137 -0.44 -12.40 2.42
N VAL A 138 -0.78 -11.78 3.56
CA VAL A 138 -1.24 -10.40 3.63
C VAL A 138 -0.29 -9.60 4.50
N LEU A 139 0.27 -8.56 3.92
CA LEU A 139 1.11 -7.60 4.62
C LEU A 139 0.31 -6.33 4.90
N MET A 140 0.52 -5.76 6.07
CA MET A 140 0.15 -4.39 6.38
C MET A 140 1.43 -3.57 6.43
N SER A 141 1.53 -2.56 5.56
CA SER A 141 2.75 -1.78 5.38
C SER A 141 2.52 -0.30 5.66
N ARG A 142 3.45 0.30 6.41
CA ARG A 142 3.48 1.73 6.71
C ARG A 142 4.77 2.35 6.15
N PRO A 143 4.81 2.72 4.85
CA PRO A 143 6.07 3.11 4.19
C PRO A 143 6.68 4.42 4.72
N ARG A 144 5.91 5.22 5.45
CA ARG A 144 6.34 6.54 5.96
C ARG A 144 6.49 6.60 7.48
N GLY A 145 6.56 5.46 8.15
CA GLY A 145 6.68 5.43 9.60
C GLY A 145 6.76 4.03 10.18
N TYR A 146 6.70 3.95 11.49
CA TYR A 146 6.71 2.71 12.25
C TYR A 146 5.42 2.54 13.02
N PHE A 147 5.05 1.31 13.34
CA PHE A 147 3.99 1.00 14.29
C PHE A 147 4.48 1.29 15.70
N GLY A 148 3.71 2.03 16.48
CA GLY A 148 4.10 2.48 17.83
C GLY A 148 3.15 2.00 18.92
N LEU A 149 3.08 0.68 19.16
CA LEU A 149 2.29 0.13 20.28
C LEU A 149 2.86 0.55 21.63
N PRO A 150 2.04 0.81 22.67
CA PRO A 150 0.56 0.79 22.66
C PRO A 150 -0.08 2.13 22.28
N ARG A 151 0.72 3.12 21.84
CA ARG A 151 0.21 4.46 21.50
C ARG A 151 -0.66 4.46 20.25
N ASP A 152 -0.28 3.67 19.24
CA ASP A 152 -1.04 3.50 18.00
C ASP A 152 -1.99 2.31 18.13
N VAL A 153 -3.14 2.38 17.47
CA VAL A 153 -4.03 1.23 17.26
C VAL A 153 -3.56 0.53 15.98
N VAL A 154 -3.09 -0.71 16.11
CA VAL A 154 -2.57 -1.52 15.01
C VAL A 154 -3.30 -2.85 15.02
N LEU A 155 -4.19 -3.07 14.06
CA LEU A 155 -4.93 -4.34 13.94
C LEU A 155 -4.81 -4.88 12.51
N LEU A 156 -4.47 -6.15 12.40
CA LEU A 156 -4.52 -6.90 11.16
C LEU A 156 -5.44 -8.10 11.36
N ASP A 157 -6.53 -8.14 10.58
CA ASP A 157 -7.59 -9.13 10.74
C ASP A 157 -8.24 -9.13 12.16
N GLY A 158 -8.42 -7.93 12.71
CA GLY A 158 -9.04 -7.71 14.02
C GLY A 158 -8.15 -8.02 15.23
N LYS A 159 -6.86 -8.33 15.03
CA LYS A 159 -5.92 -8.66 16.11
C LYS A 159 -4.68 -7.77 16.05
N GLU A 160 -4.10 -7.47 17.20
CA GLU A 160 -2.76 -6.89 17.26
C GLU A 160 -1.76 -7.89 16.66
N PRO A 161 -0.91 -7.46 15.69
CA PRO A 161 0.08 -8.35 15.10
C PRO A 161 1.15 -8.75 16.10
N ALA A 162 1.42 -10.05 16.22
CA ALA A 162 2.38 -10.59 17.18
C ALA A 162 3.85 -10.24 16.86
N ASP A 163 4.14 -9.86 15.61
CA ASP A 163 5.46 -9.46 15.14
C ASP A 163 5.74 -7.95 15.33
N VAL A 164 4.75 -7.15 15.76
CA VAL A 164 4.92 -5.74 16.12
C VAL A 164 5.22 -5.62 17.61
N LYS A 165 6.40 -5.12 17.94
CA LYS A 165 6.85 -5.00 19.34
C LYS A 165 6.26 -3.76 20.01
N SER A 166 5.72 -3.96 21.22
CA SER A 166 5.27 -2.85 22.06
C SER A 166 6.44 -2.08 22.68
N GLY A 167 6.29 -0.77 22.80
CA GLY A 167 7.25 0.12 23.46
C GLY A 167 8.42 0.57 22.58
N VAL A 168 8.60 0.01 21.40
CA VAL A 168 9.66 0.37 20.44
C VAL A 168 9.10 0.52 19.04
N PRO A 169 9.25 1.68 18.38
CA PRO A 169 8.77 1.89 17.02
C PRO A 169 9.81 1.37 16.01
N THR A 170 9.91 0.06 15.85
CA THR A 170 10.91 -0.58 14.98
C THR A 170 10.34 -1.17 13.69
N ASP A 171 9.05 -1.54 13.73
CA ASP A 171 8.43 -2.29 12.64
C ASP A 171 7.54 -1.38 11.81
N SER A 172 7.71 -1.39 10.49
CA SER A 172 6.89 -0.68 9.50
C SER A 172 6.08 -1.62 8.62
N VAL A 173 6.26 -2.92 8.78
CA VAL A 173 5.54 -3.97 8.06
C VAL A 173 5.23 -5.10 9.03
N THR A 174 4.02 -5.63 8.95
CA THR A 174 3.61 -6.85 9.65
C THR A 174 2.98 -7.82 8.66
N THR A 175 3.04 -9.12 8.96
CA THR A 175 2.64 -10.19 8.03
C THR A 175 1.65 -11.15 8.67
N LEU A 176 0.52 -11.33 8.01
CA LEU A 176 -0.47 -12.36 8.31
C LEU A 176 -0.38 -13.48 7.28
N ARG A 177 -0.28 -14.72 7.73
CA ARG A 177 -0.38 -15.93 6.89
C ARG A 177 -1.69 -16.62 7.17
N LEU A 178 -2.48 -16.78 6.12
CA LEU A 178 -3.78 -17.44 6.17
C LEU A 178 -3.67 -18.88 5.68
N SER A 179 -4.55 -19.73 6.16
CA SER A 179 -4.72 -21.09 5.64
C SER A 179 -5.35 -21.09 4.24
N ALA A 180 -5.31 -22.21 3.55
CA ALA A 180 -5.96 -22.35 2.24
C ALA A 180 -7.47 -22.11 2.30
N ALA A 181 -8.12 -22.48 3.40
CA ALA A 181 -9.57 -22.27 3.59
C ALA A 181 -9.95 -20.81 3.80
N GLU A 182 -9.00 -19.94 4.14
CA GLU A 182 -9.22 -18.51 4.37
C GLU A 182 -8.81 -17.63 3.17
N THR A 183 -8.34 -18.26 2.11
CA THR A 183 -8.01 -17.57 0.85
C THR A 183 -9.27 -17.02 0.20
N GLY A 184 -9.14 -15.87 -0.47
CA GLY A 184 -10.24 -15.26 -1.21
C GLY A 184 -11.17 -14.38 -0.36
N ARG A 185 -10.93 -14.22 0.92
CA ARG A 185 -11.70 -13.30 1.77
C ARG A 185 -11.05 -11.92 1.91
N GLY A 186 -11.82 -10.95 2.35
CA GLY A 186 -11.30 -9.64 2.77
C GLY A 186 -10.56 -9.75 4.11
N VAL A 187 -9.42 -9.07 4.21
CA VAL A 187 -8.63 -8.88 5.43
C VAL A 187 -8.59 -7.41 5.78
N VAL A 188 -8.97 -7.08 7.00
CA VAL A 188 -8.97 -5.69 7.47
C VAL A 188 -7.60 -5.32 8.05
N ALA A 189 -6.97 -4.31 7.49
CA ALA A 189 -5.84 -3.62 8.06
C ALA A 189 -6.30 -2.29 8.65
N LEU A 190 -6.08 -2.08 9.95
CA LEU A 190 -6.45 -0.86 10.67
C LEU A 190 -5.20 -0.27 11.34
N PHE A 191 -4.93 0.99 11.01
CA PHE A 191 -3.93 1.80 11.70
C PHE A 191 -4.55 3.10 12.15
N ASN A 192 -4.76 3.24 13.45
CA ASN A 192 -5.47 4.37 14.04
C ASN A 192 -6.87 4.56 13.39
N GLN A 193 -7.01 5.53 12.50
CA GLN A 193 -8.27 5.83 11.80
C GLN A 193 -8.28 5.36 10.35
N GLU A 194 -7.13 4.94 9.81
CA GLU A 194 -7.04 4.45 8.44
C GLU A 194 -7.38 2.95 8.40
N ARG A 195 -8.42 2.62 7.62
CA ARG A 195 -8.91 1.26 7.42
C ARG A 195 -8.83 0.90 5.94
N ILE A 196 -8.17 -0.20 5.65
CA ILE A 196 -8.10 -0.79 4.32
C ILE A 196 -8.61 -2.22 4.41
N VAL A 197 -9.48 -2.63 3.49
CA VAL A 197 -9.84 -4.04 3.31
C VAL A 197 -9.14 -4.53 2.06
N ALA A 198 -8.33 -5.57 2.22
CA ALA A 198 -7.54 -6.15 1.15
C ALA A 198 -7.97 -7.59 0.90
N HIS A 199 -8.21 -7.95 -0.36
CA HIS A 199 -8.54 -9.32 -0.75
C HIS A 199 -7.32 -10.23 -0.59
N ALA A 200 -7.50 -11.37 0.06
CA ALA A 200 -6.41 -12.33 0.32
C ALA A 200 -6.17 -13.21 -0.93
N TRP A 201 -5.28 -12.76 -1.81
CA TRP A 201 -4.93 -13.47 -3.04
C TRP A 201 -4.16 -14.78 -2.76
N PRO A 202 -4.39 -15.85 -3.56
CA PRO A 202 -3.75 -17.15 -3.33
C PRO A 202 -2.23 -17.10 -3.49
N ALA A 203 -1.49 -17.52 -2.47
CA ALA A 203 -0.03 -17.68 -2.54
C ALA A 203 0.39 -18.77 -3.54
N SER A 204 -0.45 -19.81 -3.75
CA SER A 204 -0.24 -20.86 -4.75
C SER A 204 -0.19 -20.35 -6.20
N GLU A 205 -0.75 -19.14 -6.46
CA GLU A 205 -0.68 -18.47 -7.75
C GLU A 205 0.48 -17.46 -7.83
N ASN A 206 1.47 -17.55 -6.94
CA ASN A 206 2.59 -16.63 -6.80
C ASN A 206 2.11 -15.18 -6.60
N ARG A 207 1.17 -14.97 -5.68
CA ARG A 207 0.57 -13.68 -5.34
C ARG A 207 0.78 -13.32 -3.89
N ILE A 208 0.89 -12.03 -3.61
CA ILE A 208 0.96 -11.47 -2.26
C ILE A 208 0.08 -10.22 -2.19
N THR A 209 -0.58 -10.04 -1.07
CA THR A 209 -1.44 -8.89 -0.80
C THR A 209 -0.74 -7.91 0.14
N VAL A 210 -0.81 -6.62 -0.15
CA VAL A 210 -0.25 -5.54 0.68
C VAL A 210 -1.33 -4.49 0.93
N ALA A 211 -1.78 -4.36 2.17
CA ALA A 211 -2.52 -3.19 2.62
C ALA A 211 -1.51 -2.08 2.95
N GLU A 212 -1.36 -1.11 2.06
CA GLU A 212 -0.36 -0.05 2.20
C GLU A 212 -0.99 1.24 2.70
N LEU A 213 -0.65 1.58 3.94
CA LEU A 213 -1.16 2.74 4.65
C LEU A 213 -0.58 4.06 4.10
N THR A 214 -1.39 5.11 4.19
CA THR A 214 -1.00 6.45 3.72
C THR A 214 -0.07 7.16 4.70
N TYR A 215 -0.24 6.89 6.03
CA TYR A 215 0.43 7.62 7.12
C TYR A 215 1.35 6.74 7.96
#